data_2abe7a4f1bc08114e684ac6c48886ce9
#
_entry.id   2abe7a4f1bc08114e684ac6c48886ce9
#
_cell.length_a   1.000
_cell.length_b   1.000
_cell.length_c   1.000
_cell.angle_alpha   90.00
_cell.angle_beta   90.00
_cell.angle_gamma   90.00
#
_symmetry.space_group_name_H-M   'P 1'
#
loop_
_entity.id
_entity.type
_entity.pdbx_description
1 polymer ?
#
loop_
_entity_poly.entity_id
_entity_poly.type
_entity_poly.pdbx_seq_one_letter_code
_entity_poly.pdbx_strand_id
1 'polypeptide(L)'
;MNESDATDLLTALYDRWYMALVRYALRTTCNYELAEDLAQDTFMQLYQALRAGKSIEHPKAWTICVLRRAMNRQMKYRNLHEQLDELEITGAPVAEMLGSTDVRNLLSVLSPREEEVLLLRLEALKYREIAEQLGISINSVNTLLARGLRKLQEAISQNANKEGAKRHAQQSITRAS
;
A
#
# COMPACT_ATOMS: atom_id res chain seq x y z
N MET A 1 -3.09 -21.11 21.07
CA MET A 1 -3.46 -19.71 21.33
C MET A 1 -4.89 -19.72 21.81
N ASN A 2 -5.16 -19.20 23.01
CA ASN A 2 -6.51 -19.14 23.57
C ASN A 2 -7.33 -18.07 22.84
N GLU A 3 -8.65 -18.12 22.91
CA GLU A 3 -9.55 -17.14 22.25
C GLU A 3 -9.30 -15.71 22.77
N SER A 4 -8.95 -15.56 24.05
CA SER A 4 -8.54 -14.29 24.65
C SER A 4 -7.27 -13.74 23.99
N ASP A 5 -6.24 -14.56 23.85
CA ASP A 5 -4.95 -14.15 23.26
C ASP A 5 -5.13 -13.70 21.80
N ALA A 6 -6.01 -14.38 21.05
CA ALA A 6 -6.31 -14.01 19.65
C ALA A 6 -7.05 -12.67 19.57
N THR A 7 -7.96 -12.41 20.50
CA THR A 7 -8.72 -11.16 20.56
C THR A 7 -7.81 -10.00 20.96
N ASP A 8 -6.97 -10.18 21.95
CA ASP A 8 -6.03 -9.14 22.42
C ASP A 8 -5.02 -8.77 21.34
N LEU A 9 -4.47 -9.76 20.64
CA LEU A 9 -3.58 -9.52 19.50
C LEU A 9 -4.30 -8.78 18.36
N LEU A 10 -5.54 -9.20 18.05
CA LEU A 10 -6.34 -8.55 17.02
C LEU A 10 -6.62 -7.09 17.36
N THR A 11 -7.05 -6.81 18.60
CA THR A 11 -7.34 -5.45 19.07
C THR A 11 -6.11 -4.57 18.98
N ALA A 12 -4.97 -5.02 19.47
CA ALA A 12 -3.71 -4.28 19.40
C ALA A 12 -3.26 -3.98 17.97
N LEU A 13 -3.48 -4.93 17.05
CA LEU A 13 -3.18 -4.73 15.63
C LEU A 13 -4.19 -3.79 14.97
N TYR A 14 -5.47 -3.89 15.32
CA TYR A 14 -6.53 -3.02 14.78
C TYR A 14 -6.27 -1.57 15.16
N ASP A 15 -6.11 -1.27 16.43
CA ASP A 15 -5.90 0.10 16.93
C ASP A 15 -4.68 0.78 16.29
N ARG A 16 -3.63 0.01 16.08
CA ARG A 16 -2.37 0.55 15.57
C ARG A 16 -2.26 0.56 14.04
N TRP A 17 -2.93 -0.37 13.35
CA TRP A 17 -2.64 -0.69 11.96
C TRP A 17 -3.82 -0.48 11.00
N TYR A 18 -5.07 -0.44 11.52
CA TYR A 18 -6.28 -0.32 10.70
C TYR A 18 -6.23 0.85 9.72
N MET A 19 -5.98 2.07 10.22
CA MET A 19 -5.93 3.26 9.39
C MET A 19 -4.78 3.25 8.35
N ALA A 20 -3.70 2.54 8.63
CA ALA A 20 -2.63 2.35 7.65
C ALA A 20 -3.08 1.45 6.49
N LEU A 21 -3.85 0.39 6.77
CA LEU A 21 -4.45 -0.48 5.74
C LEU A 21 -5.51 0.27 4.93
N VAL A 22 -6.39 1.06 5.58
CA VAL A 22 -7.37 1.90 4.87
C VAL A 22 -6.67 2.85 3.91
N ARG A 23 -5.65 3.59 4.37
CA ARG A 23 -4.87 4.49 3.51
C ARG A 23 -4.18 3.75 2.36
N TYR A 24 -3.66 2.56 2.62
CA TYR A 24 -3.05 1.73 1.59
C TYR A 24 -4.07 1.31 0.52
N ALA A 25 -5.25 0.83 0.93
CA ALA A 25 -6.32 0.45 0.02
C ALA A 25 -6.84 1.66 -0.78
N LEU A 26 -7.04 2.81 -0.11
CA LEU A 26 -7.54 4.03 -0.71
C LEU A 26 -6.68 4.54 -1.87
N ARG A 27 -5.36 4.39 -1.79
CA ARG A 27 -4.43 4.76 -2.87
C ARG A 27 -4.71 4.02 -4.18
N THR A 28 -5.22 2.79 -4.09
CA THR A 28 -5.49 1.95 -5.26
C THR A 28 -6.95 2.03 -5.70
N THR A 29 -7.87 2.07 -4.73
CA THR A 29 -9.32 2.06 -5.01
C THR A 29 -9.87 3.42 -5.34
N CYS A 30 -9.23 4.51 -4.88
CA CYS A 30 -9.74 5.88 -4.95
C CYS A 30 -11.16 6.04 -4.38
N ASN A 31 -11.62 5.08 -3.55
CA ASN A 31 -12.93 5.07 -2.93
C ASN A 31 -12.76 4.72 -1.45
N TYR A 32 -13.19 5.64 -0.56
CA TYR A 32 -12.99 5.50 0.88
C TYR A 32 -13.81 4.36 1.47
N GLU A 33 -15.10 4.26 1.13
CA GLU A 33 -15.99 3.20 1.63
C GLU A 33 -15.45 1.82 1.26
N LEU A 34 -15.07 1.65 -0.02
CA LEU A 34 -14.47 0.40 -0.47
C LEU A 34 -13.13 0.10 0.23
N ALA A 35 -12.33 1.13 0.51
CA ALA A 35 -11.06 0.95 1.21
C ALA A 35 -11.28 0.52 2.68
N GLU A 36 -12.29 1.08 3.35
CA GLU A 36 -12.69 0.66 4.70
C GLU A 36 -13.21 -0.78 4.70
N ASP A 37 -14.11 -1.13 3.81
CA ASP A 37 -14.67 -2.47 3.70
C ASP A 37 -13.57 -3.51 3.50
N LEU A 38 -12.63 -3.24 2.58
CA LEU A 38 -11.50 -4.13 2.32
C LEU A 38 -10.58 -4.28 3.53
N ALA A 39 -10.36 -3.21 4.29
CA ALA A 39 -9.56 -3.25 5.52
C ALA A 39 -10.29 -4.04 6.62
N GLN A 40 -11.59 -3.81 6.82
CA GLN A 40 -12.42 -4.56 7.77
C GLN A 40 -12.45 -6.05 7.44
N ASP A 41 -12.72 -6.41 6.20
CA ASP A 41 -12.70 -7.79 5.72
C ASP A 41 -11.35 -8.47 5.97
N THR A 42 -10.25 -7.72 5.80
CA THR A 42 -8.90 -8.22 6.07
C THR A 42 -8.72 -8.58 7.54
N PHE A 43 -9.18 -7.72 8.46
CA PHE A 43 -9.12 -8.01 9.90
C PHE A 43 -10.04 -9.15 10.31
N MET A 44 -11.23 -9.26 9.70
CA MET A 44 -12.13 -10.41 9.92
C MET A 44 -11.48 -11.72 9.48
N GLN A 45 -10.78 -11.74 8.34
CA GLN A 45 -10.06 -12.92 7.88
C GLN A 45 -8.90 -13.26 8.82
N LEU A 46 -8.18 -12.25 9.35
CA LEU A 46 -7.13 -12.46 10.36
C LEU A 46 -7.72 -13.12 11.61
N TYR A 47 -8.82 -12.57 12.13
CA TYR A 47 -9.50 -13.12 13.31
C TYR A 47 -9.91 -14.57 13.10
N GLN A 48 -10.55 -14.87 11.97
CA GLN A 48 -10.97 -16.23 11.64
C GLN A 48 -9.77 -17.20 11.55
N ALA A 49 -8.67 -16.76 10.94
CA ALA A 49 -7.46 -17.56 10.83
C ALA A 49 -6.84 -17.85 12.20
N LEU A 50 -6.78 -16.85 13.08
CA LEU A 50 -6.27 -17.00 14.45
C LEU A 50 -7.17 -17.93 15.28
N ARG A 51 -8.49 -17.78 15.18
CA ARG A 51 -9.45 -18.68 15.85
C ARG A 51 -9.37 -20.12 15.36
N ALA A 52 -9.08 -20.31 14.07
CA ALA A 52 -8.87 -21.65 13.51
C ALA A 52 -7.51 -22.28 13.91
N GLY A 53 -6.75 -21.62 14.80
CA GLY A 53 -5.46 -22.12 15.28
C GLY A 53 -4.31 -21.95 14.28
N LYS A 54 -4.48 -21.15 13.23
CA LYS A 54 -3.43 -20.91 12.25
C LYS A 54 -2.29 -20.10 12.90
N SER A 55 -1.08 -20.65 12.86
CA SER A 55 0.11 -19.91 13.28
C SER A 55 0.45 -18.85 12.23
N ILE A 56 0.39 -17.58 12.62
CA ILE A 56 0.73 -16.43 11.75
C ILE A 56 1.91 -15.72 12.42
N GLU A 57 3.11 -15.97 11.94
CA GLU A 57 4.34 -15.39 12.51
C GLU A 57 4.43 -13.87 12.30
N HIS A 58 3.95 -13.38 11.15
CA HIS A 58 3.98 -11.97 10.78
C HIS A 58 2.57 -11.44 10.45
N PRO A 59 1.72 -11.14 11.47
CA PRO A 59 0.32 -10.74 11.26
C PRO A 59 0.17 -9.50 10.36
N LYS A 60 1.05 -8.49 10.48
CA LYS A 60 1.01 -7.30 9.63
C LYS A 60 1.29 -7.63 8.16
N ALA A 61 2.33 -8.42 7.89
CA ALA A 61 2.65 -8.85 6.54
C ALA A 61 1.52 -9.68 5.94
N TRP A 62 0.93 -10.55 6.75
CA TRP A 62 -0.22 -11.35 6.37
C TRP A 62 -1.42 -10.47 5.98
N THR A 63 -1.75 -9.43 6.76
CA THR A 63 -2.84 -8.50 6.44
C THR A 63 -2.59 -7.73 5.14
N ILE A 64 -1.37 -7.27 4.88
CA ILE A 64 -0.99 -6.62 3.61
C ILE A 64 -1.26 -7.55 2.43
N CYS A 65 -0.85 -8.82 2.52
CA CYS A 65 -1.06 -9.79 1.44
C CYS A 65 -2.55 -10.12 1.20
N VAL A 66 -3.32 -10.24 2.27
CA VAL A 66 -4.78 -10.51 2.18
C VAL A 66 -5.49 -9.30 1.55
N LEU A 67 -5.25 -8.10 2.09
CA LEU A 67 -5.82 -6.86 1.57
C LEU A 67 -5.52 -6.70 0.08
N ARG A 68 -4.27 -6.92 -0.32
CA ARG A 68 -3.88 -6.81 -1.71
C ARG A 68 -4.58 -7.80 -2.64
N ARG A 69 -4.73 -9.06 -2.20
CA ARG A 69 -5.50 -10.05 -2.97
C ARG A 69 -6.95 -9.61 -3.14
N ALA A 70 -7.54 -9.02 -2.09
CA ALA A 70 -8.89 -8.48 -2.14
C ALA A 70 -8.98 -7.28 -3.11
N MET A 71 -8.05 -6.33 -3.03
CA MET A 71 -7.95 -5.19 -3.96
C MET A 71 -7.81 -5.65 -5.42
N ASN A 72 -6.92 -6.60 -5.69
CA ASN A 72 -6.71 -7.13 -7.04
C ASN A 72 -7.97 -7.81 -7.60
N ARG A 73 -8.76 -8.48 -6.76
CA ARG A 73 -10.06 -9.04 -7.18
C ARG A 73 -11.04 -7.94 -7.56
N GLN A 74 -11.17 -6.90 -6.72
CA GLN A 74 -12.04 -5.76 -6.98
C GLN A 74 -11.65 -5.02 -8.27
N MET A 75 -10.36 -4.77 -8.49
CA MET A 75 -9.88 -4.14 -9.72
C MET A 75 -10.17 -4.98 -10.96
N LYS A 76 -10.10 -6.31 -10.87
CA LYS A 76 -10.49 -7.20 -11.97
C LYS A 76 -11.99 -7.10 -12.30
N TYR A 77 -12.82 -7.07 -11.26
CA TYR A 77 -14.29 -6.91 -11.45
C TYR A 77 -14.59 -5.52 -12.03
N ARG A 78 -13.94 -4.48 -11.55
CA ARG A 78 -14.11 -3.11 -12.03
C ARG A 78 -13.71 -2.98 -13.49
N ASN A 79 -12.53 -3.41 -13.88
CA ASN A 79 -12.06 -3.38 -15.27
C ASN A 79 -12.96 -4.18 -16.23
N LEU A 80 -13.65 -5.20 -15.74
CA LEU A 80 -14.63 -5.97 -16.51
C LEU A 80 -15.97 -5.21 -16.69
N HIS A 81 -16.33 -4.34 -15.74
CA HIS A 81 -17.56 -3.54 -15.76
C HIS A 81 -17.34 -2.11 -16.30
N GLU A 82 -16.15 -1.51 -16.14
CA GLU A 82 -15.81 -0.14 -16.58
C GLU A 82 -15.65 0.02 -18.10
N GLN A 83 -15.84 -1.01 -18.90
CA GLN A 83 -16.12 -0.82 -20.33
C GLN A 83 -17.50 -0.17 -20.58
N LEU A 84 -18.25 0.15 -19.54
CA LEU A 84 -19.62 0.65 -19.65
C LEU A 84 -19.93 1.99 -18.95
N ASP A 85 -19.10 2.53 -18.05
CA ASP A 85 -19.39 3.82 -17.38
C ASP A 85 -18.14 4.63 -17.02
N GLU A 86 -18.16 5.92 -17.39
CA GLU A 86 -17.17 6.95 -16.98
C GLU A 86 -17.29 7.19 -15.45
N LEU A 87 -16.18 7.03 -14.72
CA LEU A 87 -16.12 7.18 -13.27
C LEU A 87 -15.87 8.64 -12.86
N GLU A 88 -16.86 9.21 -12.19
CA GLU A 88 -16.66 10.40 -11.36
C GLU A 88 -15.86 10.04 -10.10
N ILE A 89 -14.70 10.69 -9.93
CA ILE A 89 -13.92 10.63 -8.68
C ILE A 89 -14.62 11.53 -7.65
N THR A 90 -15.47 10.96 -6.84
CA THR A 90 -16.15 11.67 -5.76
C THR A 90 -15.40 11.54 -4.44
N GLY A 91 -14.92 12.67 -3.88
CA GLY A 91 -14.53 12.76 -2.49
C GLY A 91 -13.37 13.69 -2.15
N ALA A 92 -13.66 14.93 -1.75
CA ALA A 92 -12.71 15.89 -1.16
C ALA A 92 -11.90 15.36 0.06
N PRO A 93 -12.40 14.45 0.94
CA PRO A 93 -11.63 13.88 2.05
C PRO A 93 -10.47 12.99 1.63
N VAL A 94 -10.51 12.43 0.41
CA VAL A 94 -9.54 11.45 -0.08
C VAL A 94 -8.13 12.04 -0.21
N ALA A 95 -8.00 13.30 -0.62
CA ALA A 95 -6.72 13.96 -0.82
C ALA A 95 -5.94 14.16 0.50
N GLU A 96 -6.65 14.47 1.58
CA GLU A 96 -6.05 14.72 2.91
C GLU A 96 -5.57 13.41 3.58
N MET A 97 -6.31 12.32 3.40
CA MET A 97 -5.98 11.01 3.97
C MET A 97 -4.82 10.29 3.26
N LEU A 98 -4.58 10.61 1.99
CA LEU A 98 -3.55 9.94 1.19
C LEU A 98 -2.12 10.42 1.47
N GLY A 99 -1.93 11.38 2.37
CA GLY A 99 -0.63 12.01 2.61
C GLY A 99 -0.24 13.01 1.51
N SER A 100 0.97 13.53 1.57
CA SER A 100 1.41 14.51 0.59
C SER A 100 1.35 13.93 -0.83
N THR A 101 0.98 14.75 -1.80
CA THR A 101 0.96 14.42 -3.24
C THR A 101 2.28 13.79 -3.69
N ASP A 102 3.39 14.15 -3.04
CA ASP A 102 4.73 13.66 -3.32
C ASP A 102 4.89 12.17 -3.02
N VAL A 103 4.36 11.67 -1.89
CA VAL A 103 4.42 10.25 -1.53
C VAL A 103 3.58 9.40 -2.49
N ARG A 104 2.41 9.89 -2.89
CA ARG A 104 1.56 9.22 -3.88
C ARG A 104 2.26 9.09 -5.23
N ASN A 105 2.84 10.19 -5.70
CA ASN A 105 3.58 10.23 -6.97
C ASN A 105 4.82 9.33 -6.93
N LEU A 106 5.52 9.26 -5.79
CA LEU A 106 6.66 8.38 -5.61
C LEU A 106 6.26 6.90 -5.68
N LEU A 107 5.13 6.53 -5.08
CA LEU A 107 4.71 5.13 -5.05
C LEU A 107 4.03 4.69 -6.36
N SER A 108 3.47 5.63 -7.13
CA SER A 108 2.84 5.34 -8.42
C SER A 108 3.81 4.84 -9.49
N VAL A 109 5.13 5.07 -9.33
CA VAL A 109 6.16 4.56 -10.26
C VAL A 109 6.44 3.07 -10.08
N LEU A 110 6.02 2.49 -8.96
CA LEU A 110 6.21 1.08 -8.66
C LEU A 110 5.14 0.22 -9.34
N SER A 111 5.56 -0.91 -9.89
CA SER A 111 4.59 -1.93 -10.24
C SER A 111 3.97 -2.53 -8.97
N PRO A 112 2.76 -3.09 -9.07
CA PRO A 112 2.11 -3.74 -7.94
C PRO A 112 2.98 -4.75 -7.17
N ARG A 113 3.78 -5.53 -7.85
CA ARG A 113 4.68 -6.52 -7.23
C ARG A 113 5.90 -5.88 -6.56
N GLU A 114 6.45 -4.83 -7.14
CA GLU A 114 7.57 -4.08 -6.54
C GLU A 114 7.13 -3.42 -5.24
N GLU A 115 5.94 -2.81 -5.24
CA GLU A 115 5.36 -2.18 -4.05
C GLU A 115 5.13 -3.21 -2.93
N GLU A 116 4.56 -4.38 -3.26
CA GLU A 116 4.29 -5.45 -2.30
C GLU A 116 5.56 -5.94 -1.61
N VAL A 117 6.58 -6.24 -2.39
CA VAL A 117 7.88 -6.69 -1.86
C VAL A 117 8.53 -5.59 -1.02
N LEU A 118 8.44 -4.33 -1.44
CA LEU A 118 8.97 -3.20 -0.69
C LEU A 118 8.25 -3.02 0.66
N LEU A 119 6.92 -3.09 0.69
CA LEU A 119 6.15 -2.98 1.93
C LEU A 119 6.48 -4.10 2.92
N LEU A 120 6.58 -5.34 2.45
CA LEU A 120 6.98 -6.47 3.28
C LEU A 120 8.41 -6.30 3.82
N ARG A 121 9.31 -5.72 3.03
CA ARG A 121 10.67 -5.42 3.47
C ARG A 121 10.70 -4.31 4.51
N LEU A 122 9.85 -3.29 4.40
CA LEU A 122 9.69 -2.22 5.41
C LEU A 122 9.16 -2.76 6.74
N GLU A 123 8.38 -3.84 6.73
CA GLU A 123 7.98 -4.59 7.93
C GLU A 123 9.09 -5.53 8.46
N ALA A 124 10.33 -5.33 8.00
CA ALA A 124 11.53 -6.05 8.41
C ALA A 124 11.57 -7.55 8.08
N LEU A 125 10.70 -8.05 7.20
CA LEU A 125 10.76 -9.44 6.75
C LEU A 125 12.07 -9.71 6.00
N LYS A 126 12.63 -10.90 6.22
CA LYS A 126 13.78 -11.39 5.46
C LYS A 126 13.35 -11.80 4.05
N TYR A 127 14.26 -11.82 3.11
CA TYR A 127 13.98 -12.19 1.71
C TYR A 127 13.34 -13.57 1.56
N ARG A 128 13.73 -14.52 2.43
CA ARG A 128 13.14 -15.86 2.45
C ARG A 128 11.68 -15.82 2.89
N GLU A 129 11.37 -15.08 3.94
CA GLU A 129 10.01 -14.91 4.47
C GLU A 129 9.10 -14.22 3.45
N ILE A 130 9.62 -13.18 2.75
CA ILE A 130 8.91 -12.53 1.65
C ILE A 130 8.64 -13.51 0.50
N ALA A 131 9.63 -14.30 0.12
CA ALA A 131 9.51 -15.29 -0.94
C ALA A 131 8.43 -16.34 -0.62
N GLU A 132 8.44 -16.87 0.60
CA GLU A 132 7.43 -17.82 1.11
C GLU A 132 6.03 -17.19 1.15
N GLN A 133 5.91 -15.96 1.68
CA GLN A 133 4.65 -15.22 1.79
C GLN A 133 3.99 -14.95 0.42
N LEU A 134 4.81 -14.63 -0.59
CA LEU A 134 4.35 -14.27 -1.92
C LEU A 134 4.32 -15.45 -2.91
N GLY A 135 4.84 -16.61 -2.53
CA GLY A 135 4.95 -17.78 -3.40
C GLY A 135 5.88 -17.53 -4.61
N ILE A 136 7.00 -16.81 -4.40
CA ILE A 136 7.99 -16.50 -5.45
C ILE A 136 9.39 -16.92 -5.01
N SER A 137 10.34 -16.92 -5.93
CA SER A 137 11.73 -17.24 -5.59
C SER A 137 12.43 -16.08 -4.85
N ILE A 138 13.43 -16.39 -4.03
CA ILE A 138 14.27 -15.37 -3.36
C ILE A 138 14.94 -14.46 -4.38
N ASN A 139 15.35 -14.99 -5.53
CA ASN A 139 15.93 -14.21 -6.62
C ASN A 139 14.92 -13.20 -7.20
N SER A 140 13.65 -13.60 -7.29
CA SER A 140 12.57 -12.70 -7.70
C SER A 140 12.36 -11.57 -6.70
N VAL A 141 12.40 -11.86 -5.39
CA VAL A 141 12.34 -10.84 -4.33
C VAL A 141 13.46 -9.83 -4.49
N ASN A 142 14.70 -10.30 -4.65
CA ASN A 142 15.87 -9.44 -4.84
C ASN A 142 15.74 -8.54 -6.07
N THR A 143 15.32 -9.13 -7.20
CA THR A 143 15.13 -8.40 -8.46
C THR A 143 14.04 -7.33 -8.35
N LEU A 144 12.91 -7.67 -7.72
CA LEU A 144 11.79 -6.73 -7.52
C LEU A 144 12.17 -5.59 -6.59
N LEU A 145 12.87 -5.87 -5.49
CA LEU A 145 13.40 -4.84 -4.59
C LEU A 145 14.37 -3.90 -5.30
N ALA A 146 15.34 -4.45 -6.01
CA ALA A 146 16.34 -3.65 -6.72
C ALA A 146 15.70 -2.73 -7.77
N ARG A 147 14.73 -3.24 -8.54
CA ARG A 147 13.97 -2.45 -9.52
C ARG A 147 13.13 -1.36 -8.86
N GLY A 148 12.39 -1.71 -7.80
CA GLY A 148 11.55 -0.77 -7.08
C GLY A 148 12.36 0.36 -6.46
N LEU A 149 13.47 0.05 -5.77
CA LEU A 149 14.36 1.05 -5.17
C LEU A 149 14.97 1.98 -6.22
N ARG A 150 15.40 1.45 -7.38
CA ARG A 150 15.92 2.27 -8.47
C ARG A 150 14.87 3.24 -9.00
N LYS A 151 13.63 2.79 -9.25
CA LYS A 151 12.54 3.65 -9.71
C LYS A 151 12.22 4.77 -8.70
N LEU A 152 12.19 4.45 -7.41
CA LEU A 152 12.00 5.45 -6.36
C LEU A 152 13.13 6.48 -6.34
N GLN A 153 14.36 6.04 -6.48
CA GLN A 153 15.54 6.90 -6.50
C GLN A 153 15.51 7.86 -7.70
N GLU A 154 15.16 7.36 -8.88
CA GLU A 154 14.96 8.16 -10.09
C GLU A 154 13.83 9.18 -9.91
N ALA A 155 12.69 8.78 -9.34
CA ALA A 155 11.54 9.67 -9.10
C ALA A 155 11.86 10.78 -8.08
N ILE A 156 12.57 10.44 -6.99
CA ILE A 156 13.03 11.42 -5.99
C ILE A 156 13.98 12.44 -6.63
N SER A 157 14.92 11.98 -7.45
CA SER A 157 15.87 12.86 -8.14
C SER A 157 15.17 13.81 -9.12
N GLN A 158 14.18 13.32 -9.84
CA GLN A 158 13.36 14.13 -10.77
C GLN A 158 12.52 15.19 -10.03
N ASN A 159 11.93 14.84 -8.89
CA ASN A 159 11.16 15.78 -8.07
C ASN A 159 12.06 16.88 -7.48
N ALA A 160 13.24 16.52 -6.96
CA ALA A 160 14.22 17.49 -6.45
C ALA A 160 14.66 18.50 -7.54
N ASN A 161 14.88 18.03 -8.75
CA ASN A 161 15.22 18.89 -9.89
C ASN A 161 14.09 19.83 -10.29
N LYS A 162 12.83 19.35 -10.27
CA LYS A 162 11.66 20.19 -10.56
C LYS A 162 11.43 21.28 -9.53
N GLU A 163 11.64 20.95 -8.25
CA GLU A 163 11.52 21.95 -7.18
C GLU A 163 12.66 22.98 -7.22
N GLY A 164 13.87 22.57 -7.52
CA GLY A 164 15.01 23.47 -7.73
C GLY A 164 14.75 24.46 -8.86
N ALA A 165 14.25 23.98 -9.99
CA ALA A 165 13.90 24.81 -11.13
C ALA A 165 12.78 25.82 -10.82
N LYS A 166 11.73 25.40 -10.08
CA LYS A 166 10.64 26.29 -9.65
C LYS A 166 11.16 27.40 -8.71
N ARG A 167 12.04 27.09 -7.76
CA ARG A 167 12.62 28.08 -6.84
C ARG A 167 13.48 29.10 -7.59
N HIS A 168 14.27 28.68 -8.57
CA HIS A 168 15.08 29.59 -9.40
C HIS A 168 14.20 30.51 -10.26
N ALA A 169 13.12 29.99 -10.86
CA ALA A 169 12.17 30.78 -11.64
C ALA A 169 11.47 31.84 -10.77
N GLN A 170 11.07 31.48 -9.56
CA GLN A 170 10.41 32.39 -8.61
C GLN A 170 11.34 33.52 -8.12
N GLN A 171 12.62 33.21 -7.86
CA GLN A 171 13.62 34.22 -7.47
C GLN A 171 13.96 35.19 -8.61
N SER A 172 13.91 34.74 -9.85
CA SER A 172 14.15 35.59 -11.02
C SER A 172 13.05 36.65 -11.24
N ILE A 173 11.79 36.27 -10.95
CA ILE A 173 10.63 37.17 -11.04
C ILE A 173 10.69 38.23 -9.94
N THR A 174 11.05 37.87 -8.71
CA THR A 174 11.14 38.79 -7.57
C THR A 174 12.29 39.80 -7.68
N ARG A 175 13.33 39.50 -8.49
CA ARG A 175 14.45 40.43 -8.75
C ARG A 175 14.20 41.42 -9.88
N ALA A 176 13.15 41.21 -10.67
CA ALA A 176 12.80 42.03 -11.83
C ALA A 176 11.66 43.03 -11.55
N SER A 177 11.11 43.03 -10.32
CA SER A 177 10.13 43.99 -9.80
C SER A 177 10.75 44.94 -8.80
#